data_0d516ca71561679afbd307c702fa2668
#
_entry.id   0d516ca71561679afbd307c702fa2668
#
_cell.length_a   1.000
_cell.length_b   1.000
_cell.length_c   1.000
_cell.angle_alpha   90.00
_cell.angle_beta   90.00
_cell.angle_gamma   90.00
#
_symmetry.space_group_name_H-M   'P 1'
#
loop_
_entity.id
_entity.type
_entity.pdbx_description
1 polymer ?
#
loop_
_entity_poly.entity_id
_entity_poly.type
_entity_poly.pdbx_seq_one_letter_code
_entity_poly.pdbx_strand_id
1 'polypeptide(L)'
;IMKNPIMKNPIAKKSIAKNYLYNLAYQILVMLLPLITTPYISRVLGANNIGIYSYTLSITTFFILFGSLGVALYGQREIAYHQNNKEKYSRLFLEIIILRFATMFISFIIYYFNFINGSNEYSIYYKILILEIISNVIDISWFFQGLEEFKKIVLRNTFIKIISLILIFVLVKTSNDLPVYFWIYAASLFFGNISLWFYLPK
;
A
#
# COMPACT_ATOMS: atom_id res chain seq x y z
N ILE A 1 -23.33 -30.34 31.08
CA ILE A 1 -21.87 -30.04 31.22
C ILE A 1 -21.26 -30.25 29.85
N MET A 2 -21.21 -29.18 29.03
CA MET A 2 -20.53 -29.21 27.73
C MET A 2 -19.05 -28.88 27.95
N LYS A 3 -18.18 -29.87 27.85
CA LYS A 3 -16.73 -29.67 27.74
C LYS A 3 -16.44 -29.12 26.32
N ASN A 4 -16.02 -27.87 26.21
CA ASN A 4 -15.41 -27.31 25.02
C ASN A 4 -14.00 -27.92 24.86
N PRO A 5 -13.70 -28.73 23.86
CA PRO A 5 -12.32 -29.12 23.56
C PRO A 5 -11.71 -27.99 22.71
N ILE A 6 -11.11 -26.98 23.34
CA ILE A 6 -10.13 -26.15 22.65
C ILE A 6 -8.93 -27.09 22.40
N MET A 7 -8.95 -27.78 21.29
CA MET A 7 -7.77 -28.48 20.78
C MET A 7 -6.72 -27.43 20.47
N LYS A 8 -5.79 -27.26 21.41
CA LYS A 8 -4.55 -26.49 21.20
C LYS A 8 -3.67 -27.28 20.22
N ASN A 9 -3.91 -27.09 18.93
CA ASN A 9 -3.11 -27.70 17.88
C ASN A 9 -1.71 -27.04 17.92
N PRO A 10 -0.63 -27.73 18.33
CA PRO A 10 0.70 -27.14 18.48
C PRO A 10 1.26 -26.63 17.14
N ILE A 11 0.79 -27.16 16.02
CA ILE A 11 1.14 -26.73 14.67
C ILE A 11 0.55 -25.33 14.37
N ALA A 12 -0.70 -25.07 14.78
CA ALA A 12 -1.33 -23.76 14.64
C ALA A 12 -0.58 -22.68 15.45
N LYS A 13 -0.16 -23.00 16.68
CA LYS A 13 0.57 -22.08 17.55
C LYS A 13 1.95 -21.69 16.99
N LYS A 14 2.66 -22.64 16.36
CA LYS A 14 3.96 -22.40 15.72
C LYS A 14 3.81 -21.53 14.45
N SER A 15 2.73 -21.70 13.70
CA SER A 15 2.41 -20.87 12.52
C SER A 15 2.10 -19.43 12.91
N ILE A 16 1.30 -19.20 13.95
CA ILE A 16 0.94 -17.86 14.46
C ILE A 16 2.19 -17.12 14.95
N ALA A 17 3.04 -17.75 15.74
CA ALA A 17 4.28 -17.15 16.24
C ALA A 17 5.23 -16.76 15.10
N LYS A 18 5.34 -17.61 14.07
CA LYS A 18 6.15 -17.34 12.89
C LYS A 18 5.62 -16.17 12.09
N ASN A 19 4.31 -16.09 11.87
CA ASN A 19 3.66 -14.97 11.17
C ASN A 19 3.83 -13.66 11.95
N TYR A 20 3.70 -13.73 13.28
CA TYR A 20 3.94 -12.59 14.15
C TYR A 20 5.39 -12.08 14.06
N LEU A 21 6.38 -12.98 14.05
CA LEU A 21 7.79 -12.63 13.93
C LEU A 21 8.11 -11.97 12.58
N TYR A 22 7.56 -12.48 11.47
CA TYR A 22 7.68 -11.84 10.15
C TYR A 22 7.09 -10.44 10.15
N ASN A 23 5.91 -10.27 10.74
CA ASN A 23 5.27 -8.96 10.80
C ASN A 23 6.07 -7.97 11.67
N LEU A 24 6.60 -8.43 12.79
CA LEU A 24 7.44 -7.63 13.68
C LEU A 24 8.75 -7.21 12.99
N ALA A 25 9.44 -8.12 12.32
CA ALA A 25 10.64 -7.82 11.55
C ALA A 25 10.34 -6.80 10.43
N TYR A 26 9.21 -6.93 9.76
CA TYR A 26 8.76 -5.97 8.76
C TYR A 26 8.46 -4.60 9.37
N GLN A 27 7.80 -4.54 10.53
CA GLN A 27 7.52 -3.26 11.21
C GLN A 27 8.80 -2.55 11.61
N ILE A 28 9.79 -3.28 12.14
CA ILE A 28 11.11 -2.72 12.46
C ILE A 28 11.77 -2.15 11.20
N LEU A 29 11.76 -2.88 10.09
CA LEU A 29 12.30 -2.41 8.82
C LEU A 29 11.60 -1.14 8.33
N VAL A 30 10.25 -1.09 8.41
CA VAL A 30 9.46 0.09 8.02
C VAL A 30 9.79 1.30 8.88
N MET A 31 10.12 1.12 10.16
CA MET A 31 10.56 2.20 11.05
C MET A 31 11.99 2.66 10.77
N LEU A 32 12.89 1.74 10.46
CA LEU A 32 14.29 2.06 10.22
C LEU A 32 14.53 2.74 8.86
N LEU A 33 13.77 2.38 7.83
CA LEU A 33 13.94 2.94 6.49
C LEU A 33 13.82 4.47 6.45
N PRO A 34 12.78 5.11 7.03
CA PRO A 34 12.69 6.57 7.09
C PRO A 34 13.85 7.22 7.87
N LEU A 35 14.35 6.57 8.92
CA LEU A 35 15.50 7.10 9.68
C LEU A 35 16.77 7.20 8.81
N ILE A 36 16.90 6.33 7.82
CA ILE A 36 18.04 6.36 6.88
C ILE A 36 17.75 7.31 5.71
N THR A 37 16.53 7.25 5.14
CA THR A 37 16.20 8.01 3.94
C THR A 37 15.94 9.48 4.22
N THR A 38 15.25 9.83 5.30
CA THR A 38 14.84 11.21 5.58
C THR A 38 16.04 12.16 5.72
N PRO A 39 17.11 11.85 6.48
CA PRO A 39 18.27 12.73 6.54
C PRO A 39 18.96 12.91 5.19
N TYR A 40 19.05 11.86 4.38
CA TYR A 40 19.62 11.93 3.05
C TYR A 40 18.80 12.84 2.13
N ILE A 41 17.51 12.57 2.03
CA ILE A 41 16.60 13.33 1.16
C ILE A 41 16.52 14.79 1.58
N SER A 42 16.52 15.08 2.90
CA SER A 42 16.50 16.45 3.43
C SER A 42 17.74 17.24 3.03
N ARG A 43 18.89 16.59 2.96
CA ARG A 43 20.14 17.23 2.53
C ARG A 43 20.20 17.42 1.01
N VAL A 44 19.72 16.44 0.24
CA VAL A 44 19.83 16.44 -1.23
C VAL A 44 18.75 17.32 -1.86
N LEU A 45 17.49 17.13 -1.49
CA LEU A 45 16.37 17.89 -2.06
C LEU A 45 16.20 19.28 -1.44
N GLY A 46 16.57 19.45 -0.16
CA GLY A 46 16.36 20.67 0.59
C GLY A 46 14.92 20.82 1.14
N ALA A 47 14.75 21.75 2.07
CA ALA A 47 13.51 21.92 2.83
C ALA A 47 12.30 22.28 1.93
N ASN A 48 12.51 23.14 0.93
CA ASN A 48 11.44 23.58 0.02
C ASN A 48 10.86 22.38 -0.77
N ASN A 49 11.70 21.55 -1.37
CA ASN A 49 11.27 20.41 -2.16
C ASN A 49 10.60 19.33 -1.30
N ILE A 50 11.06 19.13 -0.07
CA ILE A 50 10.36 18.27 0.89
C ILE A 50 9.00 18.84 1.26
N GLY A 51 8.87 20.17 1.39
CA GLY A 51 7.60 20.85 1.59
C GLY A 51 6.63 20.58 0.44
N ILE A 52 7.08 20.73 -0.81
CA ILE A 52 6.28 20.45 -2.02
C ILE A 52 5.83 18.97 -2.02
N TYR A 53 6.76 18.05 -1.77
CA TYR A 53 6.46 16.62 -1.69
C TYR A 53 5.40 16.31 -0.63
N SER A 54 5.60 16.78 0.60
CA SER A 54 4.70 16.52 1.70
C SER A 54 3.31 17.12 1.48
N TYR A 55 3.25 18.32 0.93
CA TYR A 55 1.99 19.01 0.62
C TYR A 55 1.19 18.27 -0.45
N THR A 56 1.81 17.99 -1.60
CA THR A 56 1.12 17.31 -2.71
C THR A 56 0.73 15.87 -2.37
N LEU A 57 1.61 15.15 -1.65
CA LEU A 57 1.32 13.81 -1.16
C LEU A 57 0.16 13.78 -0.17
N SER A 58 0.11 14.74 0.77
CA SER A 58 -0.96 14.82 1.76
C SER A 58 -2.32 15.03 1.10
N ILE A 59 -2.40 15.90 0.10
CA ILE A 59 -3.62 16.11 -0.68
C ILE A 59 -4.03 14.81 -1.40
N THR A 60 -3.11 14.18 -2.11
CA THR A 60 -3.40 12.92 -2.83
C THR A 60 -3.85 11.83 -1.87
N THR A 61 -3.18 11.67 -0.73
CA THR A 61 -3.54 10.70 0.31
C THR A 61 -4.94 10.95 0.87
N PHE A 62 -5.34 12.23 0.99
CA PHE A 62 -6.69 12.59 1.43
C PHE A 62 -7.75 12.07 0.45
N PHE A 63 -7.54 12.25 -0.86
CA PHE A 63 -8.43 11.71 -1.88
C PHE A 63 -8.46 10.17 -1.89
N ILE A 64 -7.32 9.53 -1.68
CA ILE A 64 -7.24 8.08 -1.53
C ILE A 64 -8.03 7.61 -0.30
N LEU A 65 -7.91 8.30 0.83
CA LEU A 65 -8.63 7.97 2.06
C LEU A 65 -10.15 8.05 1.85
N PHE A 66 -10.64 9.13 1.24
CA PHE A 66 -12.06 9.27 0.91
C PHE A 66 -12.52 8.23 -0.10
N GLY A 67 -11.75 7.98 -1.17
CA GLY A 67 -12.10 6.95 -2.15
C GLY A 67 -12.08 5.54 -1.59
N SER A 68 -11.24 5.28 -0.57
CA SER A 68 -11.13 3.95 0.06
C SER A 68 -12.30 3.59 0.96
N LEU A 69 -12.99 4.57 1.60
CA LEU A 69 -14.17 4.40 2.47
C LEU A 69 -14.06 3.24 3.49
N GLY A 70 -12.86 2.88 3.93
CA GLY A 70 -12.64 1.75 4.84
C GLY A 70 -12.89 0.36 4.21
N VAL A 71 -13.06 0.28 2.88
CA VAL A 71 -13.34 -0.96 2.14
C VAL A 71 -12.29 -2.04 2.40
N ALA A 72 -11.02 -1.67 2.59
CA ALA A 72 -9.96 -2.63 2.90
C ALA A 72 -10.16 -3.33 4.25
N LEU A 73 -10.55 -2.61 5.29
CA LEU A 73 -10.81 -3.19 6.63
C LEU A 73 -12.05 -4.08 6.61
N TYR A 74 -13.11 -3.65 5.91
CA TYR A 74 -14.31 -4.45 5.70
C TYR A 74 -13.96 -5.75 4.96
N GLY A 75 -13.23 -5.63 3.84
CA GLY A 75 -12.82 -6.77 3.02
C GLY A 75 -11.96 -7.77 3.80
N GLN A 76 -10.97 -7.30 4.56
CA GLN A 76 -10.15 -8.15 5.39
C GLN A 76 -10.99 -8.98 6.37
N ARG A 77 -11.96 -8.34 7.04
CA ARG A 77 -12.83 -9.00 8.01
C ARG A 77 -13.74 -10.03 7.35
N GLU A 78 -14.39 -9.69 6.24
CA GLU A 78 -15.31 -10.59 5.54
C GLU A 78 -14.58 -11.80 4.95
N ILE A 79 -13.39 -11.61 4.39
CA ILE A 79 -12.55 -12.72 3.90
C ILE A 79 -12.12 -13.63 5.05
N ALA A 80 -11.69 -13.06 6.19
CA ALA A 80 -11.31 -13.85 7.36
C ALA A 80 -12.48 -14.69 7.89
N TYR A 81 -13.69 -14.11 7.92
CA TYR A 81 -14.88 -14.83 8.38
C TYR A 81 -15.27 -15.99 7.46
N HIS A 82 -15.03 -15.85 6.15
CA HIS A 82 -15.41 -16.84 5.15
C HIS A 82 -14.22 -17.64 4.58
N GLN A 83 -13.05 -17.61 5.20
CA GLN A 83 -11.80 -18.21 4.68
C GLN A 83 -11.90 -19.71 4.35
N ASN A 84 -12.81 -20.45 5.02
CA ASN A 84 -13.03 -21.87 4.78
C ASN A 84 -13.98 -22.19 3.60
N ASN A 85 -14.57 -21.17 2.97
CA ASN A 85 -15.48 -21.34 1.84
C ASN A 85 -14.98 -20.57 0.62
N LYS A 86 -14.30 -21.29 -0.28
CA LYS A 86 -13.64 -20.70 -1.46
C LYS A 86 -14.61 -19.95 -2.37
N GLU A 87 -15.78 -20.50 -2.61
CA GLU A 87 -16.79 -19.86 -3.48
C GLU A 87 -17.25 -18.53 -2.91
N LYS A 88 -17.50 -18.51 -1.60
CA LYS A 88 -18.02 -17.31 -0.92
C LYS A 88 -16.96 -16.21 -0.83
N TYR A 89 -15.71 -16.53 -0.46
CA TYR A 89 -14.70 -15.49 -0.40
C TYR A 89 -14.28 -14.99 -1.79
N SER A 90 -14.35 -15.83 -2.84
CA SER A 90 -14.09 -15.41 -4.22
C SER A 90 -15.14 -14.43 -4.73
N ARG A 91 -16.42 -14.68 -4.42
CA ARG A 91 -17.51 -13.75 -4.74
C ARG A 91 -17.36 -12.42 -4.01
N LEU A 92 -17.10 -12.46 -2.69
CA LEU A 92 -16.85 -11.27 -1.87
C LEU A 92 -15.66 -10.47 -2.39
N PHE A 93 -14.59 -11.13 -2.82
CA PHE A 93 -13.43 -10.48 -3.41
C PHE A 93 -13.82 -9.63 -4.63
N LEU A 94 -14.61 -10.17 -5.56
CA LEU A 94 -15.06 -9.45 -6.74
C LEU A 94 -16.00 -8.29 -6.38
N GLU A 95 -16.96 -8.50 -5.49
CA GLU A 95 -17.91 -7.48 -5.04
C GLU A 95 -17.15 -6.28 -4.40
N ILE A 96 -16.16 -6.56 -3.56
CA ILE A 96 -15.37 -5.54 -2.88
C ILE A 96 -14.45 -4.79 -3.84
N ILE A 97 -13.85 -5.47 -4.83
CA ILE A 97 -13.03 -4.81 -5.86
C ILE A 97 -13.88 -3.86 -6.70
N ILE A 98 -15.07 -4.29 -7.13
CA ILE A 98 -15.97 -3.44 -7.91
C ILE A 98 -16.39 -2.20 -7.11
N LEU A 99 -16.75 -2.39 -5.84
CA LEU A 99 -17.09 -1.27 -4.95
C LEU A 99 -15.92 -0.30 -4.83
N ARG A 100 -14.72 -0.81 -4.56
CA ARG A 100 -13.50 0.00 -4.42
C ARG A 100 -13.16 0.75 -5.70
N PHE A 101 -13.29 0.10 -6.85
CA PHE A 101 -13.08 0.74 -8.14
C PHE A 101 -14.05 1.91 -8.34
N ALA A 102 -15.34 1.71 -8.08
CA ALA A 102 -16.35 2.74 -8.23
C ALA A 102 -16.11 3.95 -7.32
N THR A 103 -15.82 3.72 -6.04
CA THR A 103 -15.58 4.81 -5.08
C THR A 103 -14.28 5.57 -5.37
N MET A 104 -13.22 4.86 -5.71
CA MET A 104 -11.93 5.47 -6.09
C MET A 104 -12.03 6.22 -7.41
N PHE A 105 -12.85 5.75 -8.36
CA PHE A 105 -13.08 6.45 -9.62
C PHE A 105 -13.77 7.79 -9.41
N ILE A 106 -14.76 7.87 -8.53
CA ILE A 106 -15.41 9.14 -8.15
C ILE A 106 -14.37 10.09 -7.53
N SER A 107 -13.58 9.60 -6.58
CA SER A 107 -12.53 10.39 -5.94
C SER A 107 -11.49 10.88 -6.95
N PHE A 108 -11.11 10.03 -7.91
CA PHE A 108 -10.18 10.38 -8.99
C PHE A 108 -10.73 11.48 -9.90
N ILE A 109 -12.02 11.45 -10.26
CA ILE A 109 -12.65 12.50 -11.08
C ILE A 109 -12.53 13.85 -10.37
N ILE A 110 -12.86 13.91 -9.08
CA ILE A 110 -12.78 15.16 -8.29
C ILE A 110 -11.32 15.62 -8.21
N TYR A 111 -10.38 14.71 -7.95
CA TYR A 111 -8.95 15.01 -7.94
C TYR A 111 -8.47 15.58 -9.27
N TYR A 112 -8.86 14.96 -10.40
CA TYR A 112 -8.45 15.37 -11.75
C TYR A 112 -8.86 16.80 -12.06
N PHE A 113 -10.13 17.14 -11.82
CA PHE A 113 -10.65 18.49 -12.13
C PHE A 113 -10.03 19.58 -11.24
N ASN A 114 -9.69 19.28 -9.99
CA ASN A 114 -9.15 20.27 -9.07
C ASN A 114 -7.63 20.47 -9.21
N PHE A 115 -6.86 19.42 -9.53
CA PHE A 115 -5.40 19.48 -9.44
C PHE A 115 -4.66 19.20 -10.75
N ILE A 116 -5.31 18.57 -11.73
CA ILE A 116 -4.66 18.20 -13.00
C ILE A 116 -5.05 19.16 -14.13
N ASN A 117 -6.33 19.47 -14.23
CA ASN A 117 -6.89 20.27 -15.34
C ASN A 117 -6.73 21.79 -15.13
N GLY A 118 -6.34 22.23 -13.94
CA GLY A 118 -6.12 23.64 -13.61
C GLY A 118 -4.68 24.11 -13.81
N SER A 119 -4.45 25.43 -13.79
CA SER A 119 -3.13 26.05 -13.79
C SER A 119 -2.47 25.96 -12.40
N ASN A 120 -2.28 24.74 -11.90
CA ASN A 120 -1.66 24.53 -10.60
C ASN A 120 -0.14 24.45 -10.74
N GLU A 121 0.58 25.22 -9.94
CA GLU A 121 2.05 25.23 -9.91
C GLU A 121 2.66 23.83 -9.75
N TYR A 122 1.98 22.96 -8.99
CA TYR A 122 2.45 21.60 -8.69
C TYR A 122 1.79 20.53 -9.58
N SER A 123 1.17 20.91 -10.69
CA SER A 123 0.43 20.01 -11.59
C SER A 123 1.25 18.79 -12.04
N ILE A 124 2.56 18.96 -12.28
CA ILE A 124 3.45 17.86 -12.67
C ILE A 124 3.51 16.76 -11.58
N TYR A 125 3.59 17.14 -10.31
CA TYR A 125 3.65 16.19 -9.20
C TYR A 125 2.32 15.49 -8.99
N TYR A 126 1.21 16.21 -9.09
CA TYR A 126 -0.12 15.61 -9.04
C TYR A 126 -0.36 14.61 -10.17
N LYS A 127 0.18 14.86 -11.38
CA LYS A 127 0.13 13.89 -12.49
C LYS A 127 0.91 12.63 -12.18
N ILE A 128 2.08 12.71 -11.56
CA ILE A 128 2.85 11.53 -11.15
C ILE A 128 2.09 10.76 -10.05
N LEU A 129 1.47 11.46 -9.11
CA LEU A 129 0.71 10.87 -8.01
C LEU A 129 -0.62 10.20 -8.46
N ILE A 130 -1.08 10.38 -9.70
CA ILE A 130 -2.14 9.55 -10.28
C ILE A 130 -1.77 8.06 -10.17
N LEU A 131 -0.50 7.72 -10.35
CA LEU A 131 -0.04 6.34 -10.25
C LEU A 131 -0.23 5.78 -8.83
N GLU A 132 -0.14 6.61 -7.78
CA GLU A 132 -0.46 6.23 -6.41
C GLU A 132 -1.96 5.94 -6.24
N ILE A 133 -2.84 6.77 -6.82
CA ILE A 133 -4.29 6.54 -6.81
C ILE A 133 -4.60 5.20 -7.50
N ILE A 134 -4.06 4.96 -8.69
CA ILE A 134 -4.21 3.69 -9.42
C ILE A 134 -3.67 2.53 -8.60
N SER A 135 -2.51 2.69 -7.97
CA SER A 135 -1.92 1.69 -7.09
C SER A 135 -2.86 1.29 -5.94
N ASN A 136 -3.57 2.26 -5.37
CA ASN A 136 -4.55 2.00 -4.32
C ASN A 136 -5.81 1.27 -4.84
N VAL A 137 -6.24 1.52 -6.07
CA VAL A 137 -7.35 0.78 -6.69
C VAL A 137 -7.02 -0.71 -6.79
N ILE A 138 -5.81 -1.03 -7.24
CA ILE A 138 -5.35 -2.42 -7.45
C ILE A 138 -4.79 -3.10 -6.19
N ASP A 139 -4.75 -2.42 -5.04
CA ASP A 139 -4.25 -3.01 -3.81
C ASP A 139 -5.22 -4.06 -3.26
N ILE A 140 -4.79 -5.32 -3.30
CA ILE A 140 -5.50 -6.49 -2.76
C ILE A 140 -4.83 -7.05 -1.50
N SER A 141 -4.00 -6.26 -0.80
CA SER A 141 -3.33 -6.68 0.43
C SER A 141 -4.31 -7.14 1.50
N TRP A 142 -5.47 -6.49 1.59
CA TRP A 142 -6.55 -6.84 2.51
C TRP A 142 -7.08 -8.27 2.33
N PHE A 143 -7.08 -8.78 1.08
CA PHE A 143 -7.49 -10.15 0.78
C PHE A 143 -6.54 -11.18 1.40
N PHE A 144 -5.24 -11.00 1.19
CA PHE A 144 -4.23 -11.87 1.79
C PHE A 144 -4.15 -11.75 3.32
N GLN A 145 -4.42 -10.55 3.86
CA GLN A 145 -4.54 -10.35 5.31
C GLN A 145 -5.74 -11.13 5.87
N GLY A 146 -6.88 -11.12 5.18
CA GLY A 146 -8.06 -11.89 5.55
C GLY A 146 -7.84 -13.41 5.49
N LEU A 147 -7.01 -13.89 4.57
CA LEU A 147 -6.59 -15.30 4.47
C LEU A 147 -5.43 -15.65 5.45
N GLU A 148 -4.98 -14.71 6.28
CA GLU A 148 -3.82 -14.87 7.18
C GLU A 148 -2.49 -15.18 6.44
N GLU A 149 -2.40 -14.88 5.14
CA GLU A 149 -1.21 -15.10 4.31
C GLU A 149 -0.21 -13.93 4.39
N PHE A 150 0.11 -13.48 5.58
CA PHE A 150 0.98 -12.30 5.84
C PHE A 150 2.37 -12.41 5.21
N LYS A 151 2.90 -13.61 5.08
CA LYS A 151 4.24 -13.83 4.51
C LYS A 151 4.37 -13.25 3.11
N LYS A 152 3.34 -13.41 2.25
CA LYS A 152 3.34 -12.90 0.87
C LYS A 152 3.46 -11.36 0.86
N ILE A 153 2.67 -10.70 1.71
CA ILE A 153 2.66 -9.24 1.84
C ILE A 153 4.00 -8.73 2.37
N VAL A 154 4.49 -9.34 3.45
CA VAL A 154 5.74 -8.92 4.11
C VAL A 154 6.93 -9.05 3.17
N LEU A 155 7.11 -10.18 2.51
CA LEU A 155 8.22 -10.41 1.59
C LEU A 155 8.19 -9.42 0.42
N ARG A 156 7.01 -9.25 -0.21
CA ARG A 156 6.82 -8.26 -1.28
C ARG A 156 7.18 -6.86 -0.82
N ASN A 157 6.59 -6.41 0.30
CA ASN A 157 6.80 -5.06 0.82
C ASN A 157 8.26 -4.82 1.16
N THR A 158 8.94 -5.79 1.77
CA THR A 158 10.37 -5.70 2.10
C THR A 158 11.21 -5.53 0.84
N PHE A 159 10.97 -6.38 -0.17
CA PHE A 159 11.71 -6.34 -1.43
C PHE A 159 11.55 -4.99 -2.15
N ILE A 160 10.32 -4.52 -2.28
CA ILE A 160 10.03 -3.23 -2.92
C ILE A 160 10.65 -2.06 -2.17
N LYS A 161 10.59 -2.06 -0.85
CA LYS A 161 11.19 -0.99 -0.03
C LYS A 161 12.72 -0.96 -0.16
N ILE A 162 13.37 -2.12 -0.22
CA ILE A 162 14.83 -2.19 -0.42
C ILE A 162 15.19 -1.65 -1.81
N ILE A 163 14.46 -2.05 -2.86
CA ILE A 163 14.68 -1.53 -4.21
C ILE A 163 14.48 -0.01 -4.24
N SER A 164 13.39 0.49 -3.67
CA SER A 164 13.12 1.93 -3.61
C SER A 164 14.23 2.69 -2.89
N LEU A 165 14.74 2.14 -1.79
CA LEU A 165 15.87 2.72 -1.06
C LEU A 165 17.11 2.84 -1.97
N ILE A 166 17.47 1.75 -2.66
CA ILE A 166 18.62 1.74 -3.58
C ILE A 166 18.42 2.78 -4.69
N LEU A 167 17.23 2.80 -5.31
CA LEU A 167 16.91 3.76 -6.38
C LEU A 167 17.00 5.22 -5.90
N ILE A 168 16.54 5.53 -4.68
CA ILE A 168 16.67 6.85 -4.09
C ILE A 168 18.15 7.25 -3.99
N PHE A 169 18.99 6.37 -3.43
CA PHE A 169 20.43 6.67 -3.28
C PHE A 169 21.18 6.74 -4.62
N VAL A 170 20.74 6.05 -5.64
CA VAL A 170 21.39 6.04 -6.96
C VAL A 170 20.95 7.20 -7.83
N LEU A 171 19.64 7.51 -7.84
CA LEU A 171 19.04 8.43 -8.83
C LEU A 171 18.75 9.84 -8.27
N VAL A 172 18.56 10.00 -6.96
CA VAL A 172 18.26 11.31 -6.36
C VAL A 172 19.53 11.89 -5.79
N LYS A 173 20.19 12.79 -6.53
CA LYS A 173 21.50 13.38 -6.20
C LYS A 173 21.47 14.88 -6.02
N THR A 174 20.48 15.56 -6.59
CA THR A 174 20.38 17.02 -6.61
C THR A 174 18.99 17.48 -6.23
N SER A 175 18.84 18.76 -5.94
CA SER A 175 17.51 19.37 -5.68
C SER A 175 16.56 19.30 -6.88
N ASN A 176 17.09 19.17 -8.10
CA ASN A 176 16.30 19.07 -9.32
C ASN A 176 15.69 17.66 -9.52
N ASP A 177 16.11 16.67 -8.74
CA ASP A 177 15.64 15.30 -8.87
C ASP A 177 14.34 15.03 -8.08
N LEU A 178 13.64 16.09 -7.65
CA LEU A 178 12.35 15.96 -6.99
C LEU A 178 11.34 15.14 -7.81
N PRO A 179 11.15 15.36 -9.14
CA PRO A 179 10.26 14.50 -9.95
C PRO A 179 10.68 13.04 -9.96
N VAL A 180 11.98 12.75 -9.97
CA VAL A 180 12.52 11.37 -9.91
C VAL A 180 12.14 10.71 -8.59
N TYR A 181 12.22 11.45 -7.49
CA TYR A 181 11.79 10.96 -6.17
C TYR A 181 10.30 10.59 -6.14
N PHE A 182 9.42 11.44 -6.73
CA PHE A 182 8.00 11.14 -6.88
C PHE A 182 7.76 9.87 -7.72
N TRP A 183 8.48 9.70 -8.83
CA TRP A 183 8.37 8.51 -9.66
C TRP A 183 8.79 7.25 -8.94
N ILE A 184 9.92 7.27 -8.20
CA ILE A 184 10.36 6.12 -7.40
C ILE A 184 9.29 5.74 -6.38
N TYR A 185 8.73 6.73 -5.68
CA TYR A 185 7.67 6.51 -4.69
C TYR A 185 6.42 5.88 -5.32
N ALA A 186 5.84 6.53 -6.32
CA ALA A 186 4.60 6.09 -6.95
C ALA A 186 4.74 4.76 -7.69
N ALA A 187 5.85 4.56 -8.44
CA ALA A 187 6.12 3.32 -9.14
C ALA A 187 6.35 2.14 -8.17
N SER A 188 7.03 2.37 -7.05
CA SER A 188 7.24 1.32 -6.05
C SER A 188 5.92 0.81 -5.47
N LEU A 189 4.97 1.69 -5.18
CA LEU A 189 3.63 1.32 -4.74
C LEU A 189 2.87 0.55 -5.83
N PHE A 190 2.93 1.04 -7.06
CA PHE A 190 2.23 0.42 -8.19
C PHE A 190 2.73 -0.99 -8.48
N PHE A 191 4.03 -1.16 -8.70
CA PHE A 191 4.62 -2.48 -8.95
C PHE A 191 4.48 -3.41 -7.75
N GLY A 192 4.51 -2.85 -6.54
CA GLY A 192 4.21 -3.58 -5.33
C GLY A 192 2.81 -4.16 -5.33
N ASN A 193 1.80 -3.36 -5.58
CA ASN A 193 0.42 -3.80 -5.51
C ASN A 193 0.06 -4.74 -6.67
N ILE A 194 0.53 -4.47 -7.89
CA ILE A 194 0.29 -5.36 -9.03
C ILE A 194 0.93 -6.73 -8.84
N SER A 195 2.07 -6.82 -8.15
CA SER A 195 2.73 -8.11 -7.91
C SER A 195 1.91 -9.08 -7.06
N LEU A 196 0.99 -8.60 -6.22
CA LEU A 196 0.10 -9.45 -5.43
C LEU A 196 -0.90 -10.23 -6.28
N TRP A 197 -1.28 -9.69 -7.43
CA TRP A 197 -2.23 -10.36 -8.33
C TRP A 197 -1.72 -11.69 -8.88
N PHE A 198 -0.38 -11.84 -8.99
CA PHE A 198 0.23 -13.10 -9.39
C PHE A 198 0.17 -14.21 -8.31
N TYR A 199 -0.14 -13.83 -7.07
CA TYR A 199 -0.26 -14.76 -5.95
C TYR A 199 -1.70 -15.16 -5.64
N LEU A 200 -2.68 -14.69 -6.43
CA LEU A 200 -4.08 -15.07 -6.23
C LEU A 200 -4.25 -16.60 -6.35
N PRO A 201 -4.99 -17.23 -5.42
CA PRO A 201 -5.28 -18.66 -5.50
C PRO A 201 -6.16 -18.93 -6.72
N LYS A 202 -5.75 -19.94 -7.51
CA LYS A 202 -6.49 -20.40 -8.69
C LYS A 202 -7.81 -21.05 -8.32
#